data_abf6161e47c1deead0aeff0c2aa9a4eb
#
_entry.id   abf6161e47c1deead0aeff0c2aa9a4eb
#
_cell.length_a   1.000
_cell.length_b   1.000
_cell.length_c   1.000
_cell.angle_alpha   90.00
_cell.angle_beta   90.00
_cell.angle_gamma   90.00
#
_symmetry.space_group_name_H-M   'P 1'
#
loop_
_entity.id
_entity.type
_entity.pdbx_description
1 polymer ?
#
loop_
_entity_poly.entity_id
_entity_poly.type
_entity_poly.pdbx_seq_one_letter_code
_entity_poly.pdbx_strand_id
1 'polypeptide(L)'
;MIRIPRRPLLALPALAAGRALAQPPGWTVATEYPATAIPGEGVAHFAAGASAGGLPVTALPDGPAGYRSAAAFEALAAGRFAAVDAFAGALGGVDPLFLLSSLPFLTASPADAARLRDLARPGYAAAAARQGAVLLWTTPWPPSGFWTREPVTTPAALRGLRIRTYDSTGTAVLRAAGAAAEALSFAEVETRLEAGTLDAVLSSGDGGAGRRLWRWLPHFTEASYAWPLSLAFAAAPRLAALPPAGRAAVLAAAAETEARQWQAIEGRLAANRQVMRENGVGLHAPDPALRGLLREAARSAVEAWRAGAGEAGRAILAAYAG
;
A
#
# COMPACT_ATOMS: atom_id res chain seq x y z
N MET A 1 47.65 12.80 60.92
CA MET A 1 46.64 13.41 60.03
C MET A 1 47.20 13.52 58.63
N ILE A 2 46.87 12.55 57.76
CA ILE A 2 47.37 12.49 56.40
C ILE A 2 46.24 13.03 55.45
N ARG A 3 46.55 14.16 54.81
CA ARG A 3 45.63 14.76 53.81
C ARG A 3 45.78 14.04 52.43
N ILE A 4 44.73 13.44 52.01
CA ILE A 4 44.62 12.84 50.65
C ILE A 4 44.16 13.92 49.65
N PRO A 5 44.85 14.17 48.54
CA PRO A 5 44.43 15.16 47.56
C PRO A 5 43.28 14.58 46.69
N ARG A 6 42.17 15.34 46.55
CA ARG A 6 41.08 15.08 45.65
C ARG A 6 41.53 15.31 44.20
N ARG A 7 41.54 14.26 43.39
CA ARG A 7 41.69 14.36 41.93
C ARG A 7 40.38 14.83 41.30
N PRO A 8 40.42 15.79 40.35
CA PRO A 8 39.21 16.17 39.60
C PRO A 8 38.88 15.08 38.59
N LEU A 9 37.62 14.63 38.57
CA LEU A 9 37.05 13.81 37.50
C LEU A 9 36.93 14.71 36.26
N LEU A 10 37.72 14.42 35.25
CA LEU A 10 37.52 14.92 33.87
C LEU A 10 36.34 14.16 33.27
N ALA A 11 35.21 14.84 33.14
CA ALA A 11 34.07 14.35 32.34
C ALA A 11 34.43 14.45 30.86
N LEU A 12 34.63 13.30 30.23
CA LEU A 12 34.70 13.22 28.77
C LEU A 12 33.32 13.46 28.20
N PRO A 13 33.14 14.37 27.25
CA PRO A 13 31.88 14.45 26.49
C PRO A 13 31.76 13.22 25.60
N ALA A 14 30.72 12.41 25.83
CA ALA A 14 30.31 11.37 24.92
C ALA A 14 29.79 12.03 23.62
N LEU A 15 30.64 12.14 22.61
CA LEU A 15 30.18 12.41 21.25
C LEU A 15 29.40 11.20 20.79
N ALA A 16 28.07 11.29 20.90
CA ALA A 16 27.15 10.46 20.15
C ALA A 16 27.29 10.84 18.66
N ALA A 17 28.31 10.31 18.01
CA ALA A 17 28.42 10.33 16.56
C ALA A 17 27.31 9.42 16.00
N GLY A 18 26.11 9.98 15.84
CA GLY A 18 25.10 9.41 14.98
C GLY A 18 25.74 9.19 13.63
N ARG A 19 25.97 7.91 13.25
CA ARG A 19 26.38 7.54 11.91
C ARG A 19 25.27 8.04 10.98
N ALA A 20 25.43 9.21 10.39
CA ALA A 20 24.72 9.60 9.20
C ALA A 20 25.05 8.54 8.14
N LEU A 21 24.13 7.59 7.95
CA LEU A 21 24.25 6.63 6.84
C LEU A 21 24.31 7.47 5.56
N ALA A 22 25.43 7.39 4.85
CA ALA A 22 25.65 8.11 3.61
C ALA A 22 24.43 7.89 2.72
N GLN A 23 23.79 8.98 2.31
CA GLN A 23 22.69 8.90 1.34
C GLN A 23 23.26 8.28 0.05
N PRO A 24 22.60 7.29 -0.55
CA PRO A 24 23.05 6.76 -1.82
C PRO A 24 23.13 7.89 -2.85
N PRO A 25 24.22 8.00 -3.60
CA PRO A 25 24.33 8.99 -4.65
C PRO A 25 23.25 8.70 -5.71
N GLY A 26 22.47 9.71 -6.07
CA GLY A 26 21.41 9.62 -7.08
C GLY A 26 20.00 9.55 -6.51
N TRP A 27 19.02 9.61 -7.42
CA TRP A 27 17.62 9.43 -7.12
C TRP A 27 17.26 7.94 -7.11
N THR A 28 16.64 7.49 -6.03
CA THR A 28 16.11 6.14 -5.91
C THR A 28 14.61 6.20 -5.65
N VAL A 29 13.87 5.28 -6.25
CA VAL A 29 12.46 5.07 -5.95
C VAL A 29 12.24 3.62 -5.51
N ALA A 30 11.73 3.43 -4.29
CA ALA A 30 11.55 2.12 -3.69
C ALA A 30 10.07 1.71 -3.64
N THR A 31 9.81 0.42 -3.78
CA THR A 31 8.51 -0.20 -3.48
C THR A 31 8.71 -1.57 -2.82
N GLU A 32 7.76 -2.00 -1.99
CA GLU A 32 7.77 -3.35 -1.40
C GLU A 32 7.34 -4.44 -2.38
N TYR A 33 6.84 -4.07 -3.55
CA TYR A 33 6.28 -4.99 -4.51
C TYR A 33 7.30 -5.46 -5.54
N PRO A 34 7.15 -6.71 -6.05
CA PRO A 34 8.00 -7.21 -7.12
C PRO A 34 7.81 -6.42 -8.40
N ALA A 35 8.83 -6.43 -9.26
CA ALA A 35 8.81 -5.72 -10.54
C ALA A 35 7.66 -6.14 -11.47
N THR A 36 7.06 -7.32 -11.23
CA THR A 36 5.92 -7.88 -12.00
C THR A 36 4.55 -7.47 -11.49
N ALA A 37 4.47 -6.89 -10.28
CA ALA A 37 3.23 -6.33 -9.76
C ALA A 37 3.01 -4.91 -10.31
N ILE A 38 1.75 -4.49 -10.41
CA ILE A 38 1.41 -3.21 -11.02
C ILE A 38 2.17 -2.00 -10.41
N PRO A 39 2.39 -1.87 -9.08
CA PRO A 39 3.22 -0.79 -8.54
C PRO A 39 4.69 -0.93 -8.89
N GLY A 40 5.24 -2.15 -8.94
CA GLY A 40 6.63 -2.39 -9.33
C GLY A 40 6.89 -1.98 -10.78
N GLU A 41 5.97 -2.29 -11.70
CA GLU A 41 5.99 -1.81 -13.08
C GLU A 41 5.94 -0.28 -13.14
N GLY A 42 5.10 0.36 -12.30
CA GLY A 42 5.01 1.81 -12.20
C GLY A 42 6.32 2.45 -11.76
N VAL A 43 6.94 1.91 -10.72
CA VAL A 43 8.25 2.38 -10.23
C VAL A 43 9.34 2.24 -11.30
N ALA A 44 9.36 1.13 -12.04
CA ALA A 44 10.30 0.93 -13.14
C ALA A 44 10.07 1.92 -14.30
N HIS A 45 8.80 2.15 -14.67
CA HIS A 45 8.42 3.11 -15.71
C HIS A 45 8.81 4.53 -15.32
N PHE A 46 8.49 4.96 -14.10
CA PHE A 46 8.90 6.25 -13.57
C PHE A 46 10.41 6.46 -13.62
N ALA A 47 11.18 5.46 -13.16
CA ALA A 47 12.64 5.54 -13.15
C ALA A 47 13.20 5.68 -14.56
N ALA A 48 12.67 4.94 -15.53
CA ALA A 48 13.06 5.03 -16.94
C ALA A 48 12.72 6.41 -17.53
N GLY A 49 11.50 6.92 -17.31
CA GLY A 49 11.04 8.22 -17.81
C GLY A 49 11.84 9.38 -17.25
N ALA A 50 12.06 9.41 -15.93
CA ALA A 50 12.88 10.46 -15.31
C ALA A 50 14.33 10.41 -15.77
N SER A 51 14.90 9.21 -15.98
CA SER A 51 16.26 9.04 -16.50
C SER A 51 16.38 9.52 -17.94
N ALA A 52 15.38 9.22 -18.79
CA ALA A 52 15.31 9.74 -20.15
C ALA A 52 15.17 11.29 -20.18
N GLY A 53 14.52 11.85 -19.17
CA GLY A 53 14.42 13.31 -18.95
C GLY A 53 15.67 13.96 -18.36
N GLY A 54 16.77 13.20 -18.21
CA GLY A 54 18.07 13.71 -17.77
C GLY A 54 18.32 13.66 -16.25
N LEU A 55 17.43 13.06 -15.46
CA LEU A 55 17.68 12.79 -14.05
C LEU A 55 17.84 11.26 -13.83
N PRO A 56 19.05 10.74 -13.63
CA PRO A 56 19.23 9.32 -13.36
C PRO A 56 18.46 8.87 -12.12
N VAL A 57 17.54 7.93 -12.29
CA VAL A 57 16.73 7.35 -11.22
C VAL A 57 16.87 5.83 -11.23
N THR A 58 17.08 5.24 -10.06
CA THR A 58 17.14 3.78 -9.87
C THR A 58 15.87 3.28 -9.21
N ALA A 59 15.19 2.33 -9.85
CA ALA A 59 14.08 1.58 -9.29
C ALA A 59 14.58 0.51 -8.31
N LEU A 60 13.96 0.41 -7.15
CA LEU A 60 14.28 -0.55 -6.08
C LEU A 60 13.00 -1.33 -5.71
N PRO A 61 12.65 -2.41 -6.45
CA PRO A 61 11.53 -3.28 -6.13
C PRO A 61 11.86 -4.22 -4.95
N ASP A 62 10.88 -5.05 -4.56
CA ASP A 62 10.99 -6.14 -3.58
C ASP A 62 11.37 -5.70 -2.15
N GLY A 63 11.01 -4.48 -1.75
CA GLY A 63 11.24 -3.99 -0.40
C GLY A 63 12.72 -3.92 -0.04
N PRO A 64 13.50 -3.06 -0.69
CA PRO A 64 14.94 -2.96 -0.48
C PRO A 64 15.25 -2.79 1.02
N ALA A 65 16.28 -3.49 1.51
CA ALA A 65 16.67 -3.52 2.93
C ALA A 65 15.53 -3.89 3.90
N GLY A 66 14.50 -4.62 3.42
CA GLY A 66 13.37 -5.07 4.23
C GLY A 66 12.29 -4.01 4.47
N TYR A 67 12.39 -2.83 3.86
CA TYR A 67 11.37 -1.79 4.01
C TYR A 67 10.03 -2.21 3.38
N ARG A 68 8.94 -2.01 4.13
CA ARG A 68 7.56 -2.19 3.68
C ARG A 68 6.85 -0.84 3.65
N SER A 69 5.66 -0.75 3.07
CA SER A 69 4.96 0.51 2.75
C SER A 69 5.05 1.58 3.85
N ALA A 70 4.64 1.28 5.07
CA ALA A 70 4.70 2.25 6.17
C ALA A 70 6.15 2.62 6.52
N ALA A 71 7.01 1.62 6.73
CA ALA A 71 8.43 1.84 7.05
C ALA A 71 9.20 2.51 5.89
N ALA A 72 8.83 2.23 4.63
CA ALA A 72 9.42 2.91 3.47
C ALA A 72 9.02 4.40 3.45
N PHE A 73 7.77 4.72 3.82
CA PHE A 73 7.31 6.09 3.92
C PHE A 73 8.01 6.86 5.06
N GLU A 74 8.22 6.22 6.21
CA GLU A 74 9.04 6.77 7.31
C GLU A 74 10.50 6.97 6.88
N ALA A 75 11.07 6.01 6.15
CA ALA A 75 12.43 6.09 5.63
C ALA A 75 12.60 7.19 4.57
N LEU A 76 11.52 7.54 3.83
CA LEU A 76 11.48 8.70 2.95
C LEU A 76 11.67 10.00 3.75
N ALA A 77 10.94 10.18 4.85
CA ALA A 77 11.08 11.33 5.74
C ALA A 77 12.50 11.41 6.35
N ALA A 78 13.11 10.26 6.64
CA ALA A 78 14.50 10.16 7.11
C ALA A 78 15.55 10.35 5.98
N GLY A 79 15.14 10.62 4.74
CA GLY A 79 16.02 10.89 3.60
C GLY A 79 16.72 9.66 3.02
N ARG A 80 16.31 8.43 3.39
CA ARG A 80 16.91 7.19 2.87
C ARG A 80 16.61 6.93 1.40
N PHE A 81 15.43 7.31 0.94
CA PHE A 81 14.99 7.25 -0.44
C PHE A 81 14.66 8.64 -0.95
N ALA A 82 14.82 8.87 -2.23
CA ALA A 82 14.36 10.10 -2.86
C ALA A 82 12.85 10.04 -3.13
N ALA A 83 12.35 8.85 -3.45
CA ALA A 83 10.94 8.57 -3.63
C ALA A 83 10.60 7.15 -3.17
N VAL A 84 9.34 6.93 -2.81
CA VAL A 84 8.79 5.60 -2.47
C VAL A 84 7.40 5.46 -3.07
N ASP A 85 7.04 4.24 -3.46
CA ASP A 85 5.66 3.83 -3.70
C ASP A 85 5.21 2.99 -2.51
N ALA A 86 4.09 3.36 -1.91
CA ALA A 86 3.57 2.73 -0.70
C ALA A 86 2.09 2.39 -0.85
N PHE A 87 1.67 1.23 -0.33
CA PHE A 87 0.26 0.87 -0.25
C PHE A 87 -0.50 1.86 0.66
N ALA A 88 -1.52 2.51 0.14
CA ALA A 88 -2.23 3.56 0.86
C ALA A 88 -2.84 3.07 2.19
N GLY A 89 -3.44 1.88 2.20
CA GLY A 89 -4.02 1.28 3.41
C GLY A 89 -3.02 1.08 4.56
N ALA A 90 -1.75 0.83 4.25
CA ALA A 90 -0.70 0.69 5.26
C ALA A 90 -0.31 2.05 5.91
N LEU A 91 -0.70 3.16 5.30
CA LEU A 91 -0.42 4.51 5.79
C LEU A 91 -1.56 5.08 6.67
N GLY A 92 -2.58 4.28 6.98
CA GLY A 92 -3.72 4.70 7.81
C GLY A 92 -3.34 5.23 9.20
N GLY A 93 -2.21 4.79 9.76
CA GLY A 93 -1.64 5.31 11.00
C GLY A 93 -0.95 6.68 10.85
N VAL A 94 -0.56 7.06 9.64
CA VAL A 94 0.01 8.37 9.32
C VAL A 94 -1.10 9.41 9.16
N ASP A 95 -2.12 9.05 8.38
CA ASP A 95 -3.31 9.88 8.19
C ASP A 95 -4.50 8.97 7.83
N PRO A 96 -5.65 9.06 8.51
CA PRO A 96 -6.83 8.25 8.22
C PRO A 96 -7.32 8.37 6.77
N LEU A 97 -7.03 9.48 6.10
CA LEU A 97 -7.43 9.67 4.71
C LEU A 97 -6.81 8.64 3.77
N PHE A 98 -5.61 8.13 4.06
CA PHE A 98 -4.98 7.11 3.25
C PHE A 98 -5.73 5.77 3.23
N LEU A 99 -6.64 5.52 4.19
CA LEU A 99 -7.52 4.35 4.17
C LEU A 99 -8.68 4.47 3.17
N LEU A 100 -8.96 5.66 2.63
CA LEU A 100 -10.16 5.92 1.82
C LEU A 100 -10.34 4.93 0.66
N SER A 101 -9.28 4.66 -0.10
CA SER A 101 -9.33 3.73 -1.24
C SER A 101 -9.49 2.25 -0.83
N SER A 102 -9.25 1.93 0.44
CA SER A 102 -9.42 0.59 1.00
C SER A 102 -10.77 0.39 1.68
N LEU A 103 -11.61 1.44 1.73
CA LEU A 103 -12.95 1.33 2.32
C LEU A 103 -13.77 0.30 1.54
N PRO A 104 -14.40 -0.66 2.23
CA PRO A 104 -15.07 -1.76 1.59
C PRO A 104 -16.32 -1.31 0.82
N PHE A 105 -16.46 -1.83 -0.39
CA PHE A 105 -17.64 -1.65 -1.28
C PHE A 105 -17.97 -0.19 -1.62
N LEU A 106 -17.02 0.73 -1.44
CA LEU A 106 -17.20 2.14 -1.79
C LEU A 106 -17.17 2.34 -3.31
N THR A 107 -16.29 1.61 -4.01
CA THR A 107 -16.12 1.65 -5.46
C THR A 107 -16.45 0.29 -6.08
N ALA A 108 -17.05 0.28 -7.26
CA ALA A 108 -17.48 -0.94 -7.93
C ALA A 108 -16.77 -1.19 -9.27
N SER A 109 -16.08 -0.18 -9.80
CA SER A 109 -15.44 -0.22 -11.11
C SER A 109 -14.12 0.58 -11.12
N PRO A 110 -13.27 0.40 -12.16
CA PRO A 110 -12.11 1.26 -12.38
C PRO A 110 -12.49 2.74 -12.51
N ALA A 111 -13.61 3.05 -13.16
CA ALA A 111 -14.11 4.40 -13.32
C ALA A 111 -14.50 5.04 -11.97
N ASP A 112 -15.18 4.27 -11.10
CA ASP A 112 -15.51 4.73 -9.74
C ASP A 112 -14.25 4.99 -8.92
N ALA A 113 -13.27 4.09 -9.02
CA ALA A 113 -11.99 4.24 -8.33
C ALA A 113 -11.22 5.49 -8.82
N ALA A 114 -11.25 5.75 -10.13
CA ALA A 114 -10.65 6.95 -10.71
C ALA A 114 -11.35 8.22 -10.23
N ARG A 115 -12.69 8.25 -10.23
CA ARG A 115 -13.48 9.37 -9.71
C ARG A 115 -13.18 9.64 -8.24
N LEU A 116 -13.12 8.59 -7.42
CA LEU A 116 -12.78 8.72 -5.99
C LEU A 116 -11.35 9.25 -5.81
N ARG A 117 -10.39 8.74 -6.59
CA ARG A 117 -9.00 9.23 -6.59
C ARG A 117 -8.94 10.73 -6.90
N ASP A 118 -9.65 11.19 -7.93
CA ASP A 118 -9.61 12.60 -8.36
C ASP A 118 -10.14 13.53 -7.28
N LEU A 119 -11.24 13.16 -6.62
CA LEU A 119 -11.80 13.88 -5.49
C LEU A 119 -10.87 13.86 -4.26
N ALA A 120 -10.18 12.74 -4.02
CA ALA A 120 -9.30 12.57 -2.86
C ALA A 120 -7.89 13.14 -3.06
N ARG A 121 -7.43 13.33 -4.30
CA ARG A 121 -6.05 13.73 -4.61
C ARG A 121 -5.57 14.97 -3.85
N PRO A 122 -6.32 16.08 -3.75
CA PRO A 122 -5.90 17.25 -2.96
C PRO A 122 -5.71 16.90 -1.48
N GLY A 123 -6.57 16.05 -0.93
CA GLY A 123 -6.48 15.56 0.45
C GLY A 123 -5.23 14.69 0.67
N TYR A 124 -4.97 13.74 -0.22
CA TYR A 124 -3.75 12.92 -0.17
C TYR A 124 -2.48 13.78 -0.27
N ALA A 125 -2.47 14.77 -1.17
CA ALA A 125 -1.34 15.68 -1.29
C ALA A 125 -1.12 16.51 -0.02
N ALA A 126 -2.19 17.01 0.60
CA ALA A 126 -2.13 17.75 1.86
C ALA A 126 -1.66 16.87 3.03
N ALA A 127 -2.14 15.61 3.11
CA ALA A 127 -1.69 14.64 4.10
C ALA A 127 -0.19 14.32 3.95
N ALA A 128 0.28 14.10 2.72
CA ALA A 128 1.68 13.89 2.42
C ALA A 128 2.55 15.12 2.77
N ALA A 129 2.09 16.32 2.45
CA ALA A 129 2.82 17.56 2.72
C ALA A 129 3.07 17.77 4.22
N ARG A 130 2.11 17.39 5.08
CA ARG A 130 2.30 17.43 6.55
C ARG A 130 3.43 16.54 7.04
N GLN A 131 3.82 15.54 6.25
CA GLN A 131 4.92 14.61 6.52
C GLN A 131 6.20 14.97 5.74
N GLY A 132 6.28 16.14 5.13
CA GLY A 132 7.43 16.55 4.32
C GLY A 132 7.57 15.78 3.00
N ALA A 133 6.48 15.21 2.49
CA ALA A 133 6.43 14.45 1.25
C ALA A 133 5.57 15.15 0.18
N VAL A 134 5.87 14.90 -1.09
CA VAL A 134 5.10 15.36 -2.25
C VAL A 134 4.49 14.15 -2.94
N LEU A 135 3.18 14.11 -3.09
CA LEU A 135 2.50 13.08 -3.87
C LEU A 135 2.88 13.22 -5.35
N LEU A 136 3.45 12.17 -5.92
CA LEU A 136 3.85 12.11 -7.32
C LEU A 136 2.76 11.50 -8.20
N TRP A 137 2.40 10.25 -7.95
CA TRP A 137 1.36 9.53 -8.71
C TRP A 137 0.58 8.56 -7.84
N THR A 138 -0.52 8.06 -8.38
CA THR A 138 -1.35 7.00 -7.80
C THR A 138 -1.36 5.78 -8.72
N THR A 139 -1.31 4.58 -8.15
CA THR A 139 -1.42 3.31 -8.88
C THR A 139 -2.66 2.57 -8.38
N PRO A 140 -3.63 2.24 -9.26
CA PRO A 140 -4.78 1.44 -8.87
C PRO A 140 -4.37 -0.03 -8.72
N TRP A 141 -4.92 -0.71 -7.72
CA TRP A 141 -4.90 -2.16 -7.64
C TRP A 141 -6.19 -2.75 -8.18
N PRO A 142 -6.16 -3.94 -8.79
CA PRO A 142 -7.37 -4.72 -9.03
C PRO A 142 -8.16 -4.93 -7.73
N PRO A 143 -9.47 -5.19 -7.81
CA PRO A 143 -10.29 -5.32 -6.62
C PRO A 143 -9.82 -6.48 -5.74
N SER A 144 -9.89 -6.27 -4.43
CA SER A 144 -9.52 -7.28 -3.46
C SER A 144 -10.57 -8.40 -3.38
N GLY A 145 -10.08 -9.63 -3.25
CA GLY A 145 -10.83 -10.84 -3.01
C GLY A 145 -10.14 -11.70 -1.95
N PHE A 146 -10.63 -12.92 -1.79
CA PHE A 146 -10.10 -13.86 -0.80
C PHE A 146 -9.31 -14.98 -1.50
N TRP A 147 -8.01 -15.04 -1.27
CA TRP A 147 -7.16 -16.18 -1.56
C TRP A 147 -7.30 -17.17 -0.41
N THR A 148 -7.66 -18.43 -0.69
CA THR A 148 -8.06 -19.39 0.34
C THR A 148 -7.61 -20.82 0.01
N ARG A 149 -7.49 -21.68 1.04
CA ARG A 149 -7.22 -23.11 0.86
C ARG A 149 -8.41 -23.84 0.27
N GLU A 150 -9.63 -23.49 0.71
CA GLU A 150 -10.90 -24.02 0.24
C GLU A 150 -11.78 -22.88 -0.26
N PRO A 151 -12.74 -23.12 -1.15
CA PRO A 151 -13.64 -22.09 -1.63
C PRO A 151 -14.42 -21.39 -0.52
N VAL A 152 -14.30 -20.06 -0.40
CA VAL A 152 -15.06 -19.25 0.57
C VAL A 152 -16.14 -18.46 -0.19
N THR A 153 -17.27 -19.10 -0.41
CA THR A 153 -18.40 -18.52 -1.16
C THR A 153 -19.62 -18.23 -0.30
N THR A 154 -19.67 -18.74 0.94
CA THR A 154 -20.81 -18.62 1.87
C THR A 154 -20.39 -18.03 3.21
N PRO A 155 -21.34 -17.47 4.00
CA PRO A 155 -21.06 -17.01 5.38
C PRO A 155 -20.48 -18.10 6.27
N ALA A 156 -20.91 -19.37 6.10
CA ALA A 156 -20.43 -20.49 6.88
C ALA A 156 -18.95 -20.77 6.62
N ALA A 157 -18.51 -20.68 5.36
CA ALA A 157 -17.10 -20.86 4.97
C ALA A 157 -16.18 -19.73 5.48
N LEU A 158 -16.73 -18.53 5.72
CA LEU A 158 -15.96 -17.40 6.25
C LEU A 158 -15.78 -17.50 7.79
N ARG A 159 -16.71 -18.14 8.49
CA ARG A 159 -16.73 -18.15 9.96
C ARG A 159 -15.50 -18.85 10.55
N GLY A 160 -14.78 -18.13 11.43
CA GLY A 160 -13.57 -18.62 12.09
C GLY A 160 -12.34 -18.71 11.16
N LEU A 161 -12.46 -18.36 9.87
CA LEU A 161 -11.35 -18.40 8.92
C LEU A 161 -10.21 -17.49 9.38
N ARG A 162 -9.00 -18.04 9.54
CA ARG A 162 -7.81 -17.25 9.88
C ARG A 162 -7.32 -16.54 8.63
N ILE A 163 -7.67 -15.27 8.53
CA ILE A 163 -7.43 -14.48 7.32
C ILE A 163 -6.57 -13.24 7.59
N ARG A 164 -5.53 -13.09 6.77
CA ARG A 164 -4.73 -11.86 6.73
C ARG A 164 -5.49 -10.76 6.03
N THR A 165 -5.43 -9.56 6.58
CA THR A 165 -5.82 -8.32 5.93
C THR A 165 -4.61 -7.39 5.75
N TYR A 166 -4.76 -6.38 4.92
CA TYR A 166 -3.68 -5.43 4.64
C TYR A 166 -3.79 -4.14 5.47
N ASP A 167 -4.92 -3.91 6.16
CA ASP A 167 -5.16 -2.74 6.99
C ASP A 167 -6.12 -3.03 8.16
N SER A 168 -6.26 -2.05 9.05
CA SER A 168 -7.14 -2.14 10.22
C SER A 168 -8.62 -2.17 9.87
N THR A 169 -9.03 -1.48 8.80
CA THR A 169 -10.42 -1.46 8.33
C THR A 169 -10.85 -2.84 7.88
N GLY A 170 -10.05 -3.50 7.03
CA GLY A 170 -10.30 -4.87 6.59
C GLY A 170 -10.36 -5.85 7.76
N THR A 171 -9.47 -5.68 8.76
CA THR A 171 -9.50 -6.50 9.98
C THR A 171 -10.80 -6.33 10.74
N ALA A 172 -11.25 -5.10 10.96
CA ALA A 172 -12.50 -4.83 11.67
C ALA A 172 -13.71 -5.43 10.95
N VAL A 173 -13.80 -5.25 9.64
CA VAL A 173 -14.90 -5.77 8.82
C VAL A 173 -14.95 -7.28 8.82
N LEU A 174 -13.82 -7.96 8.59
CA LEU A 174 -13.81 -9.42 8.52
C LEU A 174 -14.04 -10.07 9.89
N ARG A 175 -13.60 -9.43 10.98
CA ARG A 175 -13.95 -9.86 12.34
C ARG A 175 -15.45 -9.70 12.61
N ALA A 176 -16.05 -8.58 12.23
CA ALA A 176 -17.49 -8.37 12.34
C ALA A 176 -18.31 -9.37 11.50
N ALA A 177 -17.75 -9.82 10.36
CA ALA A 177 -18.34 -10.88 9.53
C ALA A 177 -18.07 -12.31 10.08
N GLY A 178 -17.37 -12.46 11.21
CA GLY A 178 -17.15 -13.72 11.91
C GLY A 178 -15.83 -14.43 11.57
N ALA A 179 -14.92 -13.84 10.81
CA ALA A 179 -13.60 -14.40 10.55
C ALA A 179 -12.61 -14.09 11.70
N ALA A 180 -11.55 -14.90 11.83
CA ALA A 180 -10.39 -14.63 12.69
C ALA A 180 -9.36 -13.81 11.89
N ALA A 181 -9.66 -12.51 11.70
CA ALA A 181 -8.86 -11.63 10.86
C ALA A 181 -7.75 -10.92 11.65
N GLU A 182 -6.58 -10.75 11.02
CA GLU A 182 -5.46 -9.98 11.54
C GLU A 182 -4.76 -9.19 10.43
N ALA A 183 -4.23 -8.01 10.76
CA ALA A 183 -3.44 -7.22 9.82
C ALA A 183 -1.98 -7.69 9.85
N LEU A 184 -1.45 -8.12 8.71
CA LEU A 184 -0.07 -8.59 8.55
C LEU A 184 0.55 -7.99 7.29
N SER A 185 1.85 -7.73 7.34
CA SER A 185 2.62 -7.44 6.15
C SER A 185 2.72 -8.68 5.25
N PHE A 186 3.00 -8.51 3.96
CA PHE A 186 3.22 -9.67 3.09
C PHE A 186 4.48 -10.47 3.46
N ALA A 187 5.45 -9.87 4.13
CA ALA A 187 6.64 -10.60 4.59
C ALA A 187 6.31 -11.70 5.61
N GLU A 188 5.25 -11.49 6.41
CA GLU A 188 4.81 -12.46 7.43
C GLU A 188 3.89 -13.54 6.84
N VAL A 189 3.22 -13.24 5.73
CA VAL A 189 2.19 -14.12 5.14
C VAL A 189 2.76 -15.47 4.74
N GLU A 190 3.88 -15.51 4.00
CA GLU A 190 4.46 -16.78 3.53
C GLU A 190 4.82 -17.70 4.69
N THR A 191 5.54 -17.19 5.69
CA THR A 191 5.91 -17.96 6.88
C THR A 191 4.68 -18.51 7.62
N ARG A 192 3.61 -17.70 7.72
CA ARG A 192 2.37 -18.10 8.40
C ARG A 192 1.57 -19.14 7.60
N LEU A 193 1.59 -19.04 6.26
CA LEU A 193 0.98 -20.05 5.36
C LEU A 193 1.72 -21.38 5.43
N GLU A 194 3.06 -21.36 5.42
CA GLU A 194 3.91 -22.55 5.55
C GLU A 194 3.72 -23.22 6.91
N ALA A 195 3.65 -22.45 7.99
CA ALA A 195 3.39 -22.96 9.34
C ALA A 195 1.93 -23.43 9.56
N GLY A 196 1.03 -23.26 8.57
CA GLY A 196 -0.38 -23.62 8.70
C GLY A 196 -1.15 -22.78 9.73
N THR A 197 -0.64 -21.61 10.12
CA THR A 197 -1.27 -20.69 11.06
C THR A 197 -2.15 -19.64 10.40
N LEU A 198 -2.21 -19.62 9.06
CA LEU A 198 -3.02 -18.76 8.23
C LEU A 198 -3.72 -19.59 7.15
N ASP A 199 -5.01 -19.35 6.90
CA ASP A 199 -5.82 -20.10 5.94
C ASP A 199 -6.19 -19.28 4.71
N ALA A 200 -6.11 -17.94 4.83
CA ALA A 200 -6.60 -17.05 3.80
C ALA A 200 -5.86 -15.70 3.80
N VAL A 201 -5.93 -15.01 2.65
CA VAL A 201 -5.35 -13.69 2.45
C VAL A 201 -6.33 -12.81 1.71
N LEU A 202 -6.73 -11.68 2.31
CA LEU A 202 -7.39 -10.59 1.59
C LEU A 202 -6.34 -9.89 0.73
N SER A 203 -6.47 -9.98 -0.58
CA SER A 203 -5.58 -9.35 -1.55
C SER A 203 -6.24 -9.28 -2.91
N SER A 204 -5.68 -8.51 -3.84
CA SER A 204 -6.10 -8.52 -5.23
C SER A 204 -5.58 -9.76 -5.97
N GLY A 205 -6.12 -10.00 -7.17
CA GLY A 205 -5.55 -10.99 -8.08
C GLY A 205 -4.08 -10.69 -8.41
N ASP A 206 -3.74 -9.41 -8.61
CA ASP A 206 -2.37 -8.97 -8.91
C ASP A 206 -1.41 -9.20 -7.74
N GLY A 207 -1.81 -8.78 -6.54
CA GLY A 207 -1.00 -8.96 -5.35
C GLY A 207 -0.74 -10.43 -5.02
N GLY A 208 -1.76 -11.28 -5.20
CA GLY A 208 -1.63 -12.72 -5.01
C GLY A 208 -0.82 -13.41 -6.12
N ALA A 209 -1.05 -13.04 -7.39
CA ALA A 209 -0.31 -13.59 -8.52
C ALA A 209 1.18 -13.22 -8.47
N GLY A 210 1.50 -11.95 -8.18
CA GLY A 210 2.88 -11.51 -8.05
C GLY A 210 3.69 -12.25 -6.97
N ARG A 211 3.01 -12.78 -5.96
CA ARG A 211 3.62 -13.58 -4.87
C ARG A 211 3.31 -15.07 -4.98
N ARG A 212 2.70 -15.51 -6.07
CA ARG A 212 2.37 -16.92 -6.33
C ARG A 212 1.61 -17.57 -5.16
N LEU A 213 0.61 -16.89 -4.63
CA LEU A 213 -0.17 -17.39 -3.48
C LEU A 213 -0.86 -18.73 -3.75
N TRP A 214 -1.09 -19.09 -5.02
CA TRP A 214 -1.62 -20.41 -5.41
C TRP A 214 -0.80 -21.60 -4.91
N ARG A 215 0.46 -21.40 -4.52
CA ARG A 215 1.29 -22.47 -3.90
C ARG A 215 0.68 -22.99 -2.59
N TRP A 216 -0.09 -22.16 -1.90
CA TRP A 216 -0.73 -22.49 -0.62
C TRP A 216 -2.24 -22.31 -0.64
N LEU A 217 -2.75 -21.43 -1.51
CA LEU A 217 -4.13 -20.95 -1.56
C LEU A 217 -4.65 -21.08 -2.99
N PRO A 218 -5.09 -22.29 -3.41
CA PRO A 218 -5.47 -22.56 -4.80
C PRO A 218 -6.85 -22.02 -5.20
N HIS A 219 -7.52 -21.26 -4.33
CA HIS A 219 -8.83 -20.68 -4.63
C HIS A 219 -8.82 -19.17 -4.44
N PHE A 220 -9.53 -18.47 -5.32
CA PHE A 220 -9.72 -17.03 -5.25
C PHE A 220 -11.21 -16.69 -5.37
N THR A 221 -11.78 -16.09 -4.32
CA THR A 221 -13.15 -15.58 -4.33
C THR A 221 -13.15 -14.10 -4.68
N GLU A 222 -13.79 -13.77 -5.81
CA GLU A 222 -13.88 -12.40 -6.35
C GLU A 222 -14.91 -11.57 -5.56
N ALA A 223 -14.58 -11.25 -4.31
CA ALA A 223 -15.45 -10.49 -3.41
C ALA A 223 -15.64 -9.02 -3.83
N SER A 224 -14.77 -8.49 -4.67
CA SER A 224 -14.73 -7.06 -5.04
C SER A 224 -14.80 -6.16 -3.81
N TYR A 225 -14.00 -6.51 -2.79
CA TYR A 225 -14.06 -5.89 -1.48
C TYR A 225 -13.71 -4.39 -1.51
N ALA A 226 -12.65 -4.01 -2.17
CA ALA A 226 -12.20 -2.63 -2.37
C ALA A 226 -11.32 -2.54 -3.62
N TRP A 227 -11.15 -1.33 -4.16
CA TRP A 227 -10.19 -0.97 -5.20
C TRP A 227 -9.08 -0.10 -4.60
N PRO A 228 -8.12 -0.71 -3.90
CA PRO A 228 -7.12 0.06 -3.18
C PRO A 228 -6.14 0.78 -4.12
N LEU A 229 -5.40 1.73 -3.56
CA LEU A 229 -4.34 2.44 -4.26
C LEU A 229 -2.98 2.18 -3.60
N SER A 230 -1.92 2.20 -4.40
CA SER A 230 -0.60 2.63 -3.97
C SER A 230 -0.42 4.11 -4.31
N LEU A 231 0.32 4.81 -3.47
CA LEU A 231 0.64 6.23 -3.60
C LEU A 231 2.15 6.39 -3.64
N ALA A 232 2.63 7.08 -4.66
CA ALA A 232 4.06 7.36 -4.77
C ALA A 232 4.36 8.78 -4.28
N PHE A 233 5.41 8.89 -3.48
CA PHE A 233 5.81 10.13 -2.84
C PHE A 233 7.29 10.41 -3.07
N ALA A 234 7.64 11.70 -3.27
CA ALA A 234 9.01 12.18 -3.17
C ALA A 234 9.25 12.86 -1.82
N ALA A 235 10.45 12.77 -1.29
CA ALA A 235 10.87 13.62 -0.19
C ALA A 235 10.91 15.08 -0.64
N ALA A 236 10.13 15.95 0.01
CA ALA A 236 9.99 17.34 -0.41
C ALA A 236 11.34 18.09 -0.49
N PRO A 237 12.30 17.95 0.47
CA PRO A 237 13.61 18.56 0.37
C PRO A 237 14.43 18.05 -0.83
N ARG A 238 14.33 16.74 -1.15
CA ARG A 238 15.04 16.13 -2.28
C ARG A 238 14.51 16.65 -3.61
N LEU A 239 13.19 16.77 -3.74
CA LEU A 239 12.55 17.31 -4.94
C LEU A 239 12.86 18.82 -5.09
N ALA A 240 12.84 19.58 -3.98
CA ALA A 240 13.14 21.00 -3.98
C ALA A 240 14.60 21.31 -4.35
N ALA A 241 15.54 20.44 -3.97
CA ALA A 241 16.97 20.59 -4.27
C ALA A 241 17.35 20.31 -5.74
N LEU A 242 16.42 19.74 -6.53
CA LEU A 242 16.68 19.49 -7.96
C LEU A 242 16.74 20.79 -8.75
N PRO A 243 17.63 20.89 -9.75
CA PRO A 243 17.57 21.93 -10.77
C PRO A 243 16.20 21.92 -11.46
N PRO A 244 15.75 23.05 -12.03
CA PRO A 244 14.43 23.14 -12.70
C PRO A 244 14.16 22.02 -13.71
N ALA A 245 15.15 21.69 -14.54
CA ALA A 245 15.05 20.61 -15.54
C ALA A 245 14.86 19.23 -14.87
N GLY A 246 15.61 18.91 -13.82
CA GLY A 246 15.46 17.65 -13.09
C GLY A 246 14.12 17.53 -12.40
N ARG A 247 13.62 18.63 -11.81
CA ARG A 247 12.28 18.67 -11.24
C ARG A 247 11.20 18.46 -12.29
N ALA A 248 11.33 19.10 -13.45
CA ALA A 248 10.41 18.90 -14.57
C ALA A 248 10.41 17.44 -15.04
N ALA A 249 11.59 16.81 -15.15
CA ALA A 249 11.70 15.40 -15.53
C ALA A 249 10.97 14.48 -14.53
N VAL A 250 11.11 14.69 -13.22
CA VAL A 250 10.39 13.93 -12.18
C VAL A 250 8.88 14.09 -12.33
N LEU A 251 8.40 15.32 -12.47
CA LEU A 251 6.96 15.58 -12.54
C LEU A 251 6.34 15.05 -13.84
N ALA A 252 7.03 15.17 -14.96
CA ALA A 252 6.59 14.61 -16.24
C ALA A 252 6.53 13.07 -16.19
N ALA A 253 7.60 12.43 -15.71
CA ALA A 253 7.63 10.97 -15.55
C ALA A 253 6.54 10.47 -14.58
N ALA A 254 6.25 11.22 -13.51
CA ALA A 254 5.19 10.89 -12.57
C ALA A 254 3.80 10.92 -13.23
N ALA A 255 3.51 11.99 -13.99
CA ALA A 255 2.24 12.15 -14.71
C ALA A 255 2.03 11.04 -15.76
N GLU A 256 3.08 10.72 -16.51
CA GLU A 256 3.04 9.65 -17.52
C GLU A 256 2.86 8.28 -16.87
N THR A 257 3.55 8.03 -15.75
CA THR A 257 3.40 6.79 -14.98
C THR A 257 1.96 6.64 -14.47
N GLU A 258 1.38 7.68 -13.91
CA GLU A 258 -0.01 7.62 -13.45
C GLU A 258 -0.98 7.30 -14.60
N ALA A 259 -0.88 8.02 -15.71
CA ALA A 259 -1.72 7.79 -16.87
C ALA A 259 -1.62 6.32 -17.36
N ARG A 260 -0.39 5.80 -17.49
CA ARG A 260 -0.14 4.42 -17.87
C ARG A 260 -0.77 3.39 -16.91
N GLN A 261 -0.58 3.58 -15.60
CA GLN A 261 -1.11 2.64 -14.58
C GLN A 261 -2.63 2.59 -14.59
N TRP A 262 -3.30 3.74 -14.73
CA TRP A 262 -4.75 3.81 -14.82
C TRP A 262 -5.30 3.27 -16.16
N GLN A 263 -4.59 3.43 -17.24
CA GLN A 263 -4.96 2.83 -18.52
C GLN A 263 -4.81 1.31 -18.51
N ALA A 264 -3.80 0.78 -17.82
CA ALA A 264 -3.49 -0.64 -17.80
C ALA A 264 -4.47 -1.49 -16.95
N ILE A 265 -5.26 -0.87 -16.06
CA ILE A 265 -5.99 -1.62 -15.02
C ILE A 265 -7.01 -2.63 -15.57
N GLU A 266 -7.73 -2.31 -16.64
CA GLU A 266 -8.72 -3.23 -17.21
C GLU A 266 -8.06 -4.47 -17.84
N GLY A 267 -7.02 -4.25 -18.63
CA GLY A 267 -6.21 -5.34 -19.19
C GLY A 267 -5.57 -6.19 -18.12
N ARG A 268 -5.15 -5.56 -16.99
CA ARG A 268 -4.55 -6.24 -15.84
C ARG A 268 -5.52 -7.21 -15.16
N LEU A 269 -6.79 -6.84 -15.05
CA LEU A 269 -7.83 -7.74 -14.50
C LEU A 269 -7.96 -9.04 -15.33
N ALA A 270 -8.02 -8.91 -16.64
CA ALA A 270 -8.10 -10.06 -17.54
C ALA A 270 -6.83 -10.92 -17.46
N ALA A 271 -5.66 -10.30 -17.53
CA ALA A 271 -4.36 -10.98 -17.44
C ALA A 271 -4.20 -11.74 -16.11
N ASN A 272 -4.57 -11.13 -14.98
CA ASN A 272 -4.50 -11.80 -13.68
C ASN A 272 -5.41 -13.03 -13.60
N ARG A 273 -6.64 -12.95 -14.10
CA ARG A 273 -7.54 -14.13 -14.18
C ARG A 273 -6.96 -15.23 -15.06
N GLN A 274 -6.32 -14.87 -16.16
CA GLN A 274 -5.65 -15.84 -17.02
C GLN A 274 -4.49 -16.51 -16.29
N VAL A 275 -3.57 -15.74 -15.70
CA VAL A 275 -2.43 -16.27 -14.94
C VAL A 275 -2.89 -17.17 -13.78
N MET A 276 -3.94 -16.78 -13.06
CA MET A 276 -4.52 -17.61 -12.00
C MET A 276 -5.02 -18.95 -12.54
N ARG A 277 -5.78 -18.96 -13.66
CA ARG A 277 -6.28 -20.21 -14.28
C ARG A 277 -5.16 -21.12 -14.78
N GLU A 278 -4.14 -20.55 -15.40
CA GLU A 278 -2.95 -21.27 -15.89
C GLU A 278 -2.17 -21.94 -14.76
N ASN A 279 -2.27 -21.39 -13.53
CA ASN A 279 -1.67 -21.97 -12.34
C ASN A 279 -2.66 -22.77 -11.46
N GLY A 280 -3.80 -23.18 -12.03
CA GLY A 280 -4.76 -24.07 -11.38
C GLY A 280 -5.63 -23.41 -10.30
N VAL A 281 -5.70 -22.07 -10.26
CA VAL A 281 -6.53 -21.37 -9.27
C VAL A 281 -8.01 -21.47 -9.64
N GLY A 282 -8.81 -22.02 -8.72
CA GLY A 282 -10.27 -21.98 -8.81
C GLY A 282 -10.79 -20.56 -8.56
N LEU A 283 -11.47 -19.98 -9.57
CA LEU A 283 -12.10 -18.67 -9.44
C LEU A 283 -13.56 -18.83 -9.01
N HIS A 284 -13.96 -18.14 -7.95
CA HIS A 284 -15.30 -18.24 -7.35
C HIS A 284 -15.96 -16.87 -7.21
N ALA A 285 -17.28 -16.84 -7.22
CA ALA A 285 -18.07 -15.69 -6.82
C ALA A 285 -18.67 -15.93 -5.42
N PRO A 286 -18.71 -14.93 -4.54
CA PRO A 286 -19.44 -15.04 -3.28
C PRO A 286 -20.94 -15.14 -3.57
N ASP A 287 -21.67 -15.93 -2.77
CA ASP A 287 -23.12 -15.98 -2.86
C ASP A 287 -23.78 -14.67 -2.37
N PRO A 288 -25.08 -14.46 -2.60
CA PRO A 288 -25.77 -13.27 -2.14
C PRO A 288 -25.72 -13.08 -0.61
N ALA A 289 -25.75 -14.17 0.16
CA ALA A 289 -25.74 -14.12 1.62
C ALA A 289 -24.37 -13.65 2.16
N LEU A 290 -23.26 -14.16 1.58
CA LEU A 290 -21.91 -13.69 1.93
C LEU A 290 -21.72 -12.22 1.54
N ARG A 291 -22.18 -11.82 0.34
CA ARG A 291 -22.13 -10.40 -0.08
C ARG A 291 -22.91 -9.51 0.89
N GLY A 292 -24.10 -9.93 1.29
CA GLY A 292 -24.93 -9.21 2.26
C GLY A 292 -24.25 -9.06 3.61
N LEU A 293 -23.69 -10.16 4.15
CA LEU A 293 -22.94 -10.17 5.41
C LEU A 293 -21.75 -9.21 5.38
N LEU A 294 -20.93 -9.26 4.32
CA LEU A 294 -19.76 -8.41 4.18
C LEU A 294 -20.14 -6.92 4.08
N ARG A 295 -21.20 -6.58 3.35
CA ARG A 295 -21.70 -5.20 3.24
C ARG A 295 -22.24 -4.69 4.56
N GLU A 296 -22.97 -5.54 5.30
CA GLU A 296 -23.45 -5.19 6.64
C GLU A 296 -22.31 -4.94 7.61
N ALA A 297 -21.34 -5.87 7.67
CA ALA A 297 -20.14 -5.74 8.49
C ALA A 297 -19.30 -4.49 8.14
N ALA A 298 -19.34 -4.05 6.88
CA ALA A 298 -18.61 -2.88 6.41
C ALA A 298 -19.19 -1.55 6.94
N ARG A 299 -20.48 -1.47 7.22
CA ARG A 299 -21.14 -0.21 7.60
C ARG A 299 -20.50 0.44 8.82
N SER A 300 -20.32 -0.31 9.90
CA SER A 300 -19.71 0.22 11.12
C SER A 300 -18.26 0.66 10.93
N ALA A 301 -17.49 -0.05 10.11
CA ALA A 301 -16.11 0.31 9.83
C ALA A 301 -16.00 1.59 8.97
N VAL A 302 -16.89 1.77 7.98
CA VAL A 302 -16.98 2.98 7.17
C VAL A 302 -17.40 4.18 8.03
N GLU A 303 -18.39 4.02 8.92
CA GLU A 303 -18.81 5.08 9.84
C GLU A 303 -17.71 5.43 10.84
N ALA A 304 -17.00 4.46 11.39
CA ALA A 304 -15.85 4.71 12.26
C ALA A 304 -14.75 5.49 11.52
N TRP A 305 -14.45 5.11 10.27
CA TRP A 305 -13.51 5.87 9.43
C TRP A 305 -14.02 7.30 9.19
N ARG A 306 -15.30 7.48 8.81
CA ARG A 306 -15.92 8.79 8.58
C ARG A 306 -15.79 9.71 9.80
N ALA A 307 -15.95 9.15 11.01
CA ALA A 307 -15.77 9.90 12.26
C ALA A 307 -14.29 10.33 12.45
N GLY A 308 -13.33 9.46 12.11
CA GLY A 308 -11.89 9.70 12.29
C GLY A 308 -11.23 10.52 11.16
N ALA A 309 -11.79 10.52 9.96
CA ALA A 309 -11.19 11.15 8.76
C ALA A 309 -11.31 12.68 8.72
N GLY A 310 -11.93 13.31 9.72
CA GLY A 310 -12.07 14.75 9.80
C GLY A 310 -12.99 15.34 8.73
N GLU A 311 -12.93 16.66 8.57
CA GLU A 311 -13.78 17.38 7.60
C GLU A 311 -13.44 17.02 6.15
N ALA A 312 -12.15 16.92 5.83
CA ALA A 312 -11.68 16.59 4.48
C ALA A 312 -12.22 15.23 4.00
N GLY A 313 -12.13 14.19 4.83
CA GLY A 313 -12.65 12.86 4.47
C GLY A 313 -14.17 12.86 4.29
N ARG A 314 -14.90 13.57 5.14
CA ARG A 314 -16.37 13.70 5.02
C ARG A 314 -16.77 14.45 3.75
N ALA A 315 -16.07 15.55 3.41
CA ALA A 315 -16.32 16.32 2.21
C ALA A 315 -16.07 15.49 0.93
N ILE A 316 -15.01 14.68 0.90
CA ILE A 316 -14.73 13.79 -0.24
C ILE A 316 -15.84 12.75 -0.40
N LEU A 317 -16.29 12.09 0.68
CA LEU A 317 -17.40 11.13 0.58
C LEU A 317 -18.71 11.79 0.15
N ALA A 318 -19.01 12.99 0.62
CA ALA A 318 -20.18 13.74 0.19
C ALA A 318 -20.13 14.07 -1.30
N ALA A 319 -19.00 14.56 -1.80
CA ALA A 319 -18.80 14.85 -3.23
C ALA A 319 -18.80 13.57 -4.09
N TYR A 320 -18.41 12.43 -3.51
CA TYR A 320 -18.43 11.15 -4.23
C TYR A 320 -19.85 10.57 -4.34
N ALA A 321 -20.71 10.79 -3.33
CA ALA A 321 -22.09 10.30 -3.30
C ALA A 321 -23.06 11.11 -4.18
N GLY A 322 -22.73 12.37 -4.50
CA GLY A 322 -23.50 13.23 -5.41
C GLY A 322 -23.07 13.06 -6.87
#